data_23ff89624b60c4a314437af333cd2029
#
_entry.id   23ff89624b60c4a314437af333cd2029
#
_cell.length_a   1.000
_cell.length_b   1.000
_cell.length_c   1.000
_cell.angle_alpha   90.00
_cell.angle_beta   90.00
_cell.angle_gamma   90.00
#
_symmetry.space_group_name_H-M   'P 1'
#
loop_
_entity.id
_entity.type
_entity.pdbx_description
1 polymer ?
#
loop_
_entity_poly.entity_id
_entity_poly.type
_entity_poly.pdbx_seq_one_letter_code
_entity_poly.pdbx_strand_id
1 'polypeptide(L)'
;AVDLVGWGAAKRFEGEAAQATSNSTSAARTPVTQDTDNNKADFAIGEPTPQKSGNAASEPTETPKPTGTPEPTGTPQPTDTPKPTDPAQNVTPIVEVQGEGDKSPLVDQTVTVEGIVTAVYPTGGKNGFFIQAPGEADATRSSGVFIYGSKHAASVKLGDSVSVTGKVSEYFGSTQISANSVSKLEQSLGEATPVKLDAWPATDAERERYEGMLLELSGDYTVTDN
;
A
#
# COMPACT_ATOMS: atom_id res chain seq x y z
N ALA A 1 -0.80 15.76 30.57
CA ALA A 1 -1.53 16.51 29.54
C ALA A 1 -1.57 15.65 28.31
N VAL A 2 -2.64 15.70 27.51
CA VAL A 2 -2.73 15.03 26.23
C VAL A 2 -2.25 16.05 25.21
N ASP A 3 -1.17 15.74 24.49
CA ASP A 3 -0.66 16.54 23.38
C ASP A 3 -1.73 16.67 22.28
N LEU A 4 -2.03 17.89 21.85
CA LEU A 4 -3.04 18.20 20.86
C LEU A 4 -2.40 18.77 19.61
N VAL A 5 -2.23 17.94 18.57
CA VAL A 5 -1.59 18.35 17.33
C VAL A 5 -2.63 18.78 16.28
N GLY A 6 -2.39 19.94 15.66
CA GLY A 6 -3.22 20.43 14.56
C GLY A 6 -2.42 21.23 13.54
N TRP A 7 -2.72 21.04 12.24
CA TRP A 7 -2.07 21.73 11.13
C TRP A 7 -3.08 22.21 10.08
N GLY A 8 -2.63 23.13 9.22
CA GLY A 8 -3.43 23.68 8.14
C GLY A 8 -4.72 24.36 8.63
N ALA A 9 -5.87 23.84 8.21
CA ALA A 9 -7.19 24.33 8.56
C ALA A 9 -7.78 23.66 9.80
N ALA A 10 -7.00 22.98 10.63
CA ALA A 10 -7.45 22.35 11.86
C ALA A 10 -8.16 23.38 12.77
N LYS A 11 -9.24 22.96 13.41
CA LYS A 11 -10.00 23.82 14.34
C LYS A 11 -9.57 23.67 15.80
N ARG A 12 -8.71 22.71 16.09
CA ARG A 12 -8.17 22.43 17.43
C ARG A 12 -6.66 22.18 17.30
N PHE A 13 -5.88 22.89 18.08
CA PHE A 13 -4.42 22.85 18.08
C PHE A 13 -3.91 23.51 19.36
N GLU A 14 -2.65 23.31 19.68
CA GLU A 14 -1.95 24.03 20.74
C GLU A 14 -1.26 25.26 20.17
N GLY A 15 -1.45 26.42 20.83
CA GLY A 15 -0.89 27.70 20.40
C GLY A 15 -1.40 28.14 19.03
N GLU A 16 -0.60 27.93 17.99
CA GLU A 16 -0.94 28.14 16.57
C GLU A 16 -0.86 26.82 15.82
N ALA A 17 -1.75 26.61 14.84
CA ALA A 17 -1.71 25.42 14.01
C ALA A 17 -0.41 25.35 13.21
N ALA A 18 0.15 24.18 13.05
CA ALA A 18 1.28 23.94 12.14
C ALA A 18 0.87 24.23 10.69
N GLN A 19 1.85 24.40 9.81
CA GLN A 19 1.61 24.66 8.39
C GLN A 19 0.88 23.48 7.74
N ALA A 20 0.09 23.76 6.71
CA ALA A 20 -0.60 22.72 5.95
C ALA A 20 0.39 21.80 5.20
N THR A 21 0.13 20.50 5.20
CA THR A 21 0.83 19.51 4.39
C THR A 21 0.26 19.43 2.97
N SER A 22 0.96 18.76 2.07
CA SER A 22 0.52 18.43 0.72
C SER A 22 0.67 16.92 0.48
N ASN A 23 0.28 16.43 -0.69
CA ASN A 23 0.43 15.01 -1.05
C ASN A 23 1.89 14.53 -1.12
N SER A 24 2.86 15.44 -1.11
CA SER A 24 4.30 15.16 -1.17
C SER A 24 5.06 15.66 0.06
N THR A 25 4.38 16.13 1.11
CA THR A 25 5.02 16.67 2.30
C THR A 25 4.37 16.14 3.57
N SER A 26 5.15 16.04 4.63
CA SER A 26 4.70 15.69 5.97
C SER A 26 5.05 16.79 6.99
N ALA A 27 4.31 16.84 8.08
CA ALA A 27 4.66 17.63 9.26
C ALA A 27 5.43 16.72 10.24
N ALA A 28 6.66 17.09 10.54
CA ALA A 28 7.49 16.37 11.50
C ALA A 28 7.84 17.28 12.69
N ARG A 29 7.76 16.75 13.90
CA ARG A 29 8.19 17.46 15.10
C ARG A 29 9.72 17.59 15.10
N THR A 30 10.24 18.81 15.21
CA THR A 30 11.68 19.07 15.05
C THR A 30 12.18 20.00 16.16
N PRO A 31 13.02 19.51 17.07
CA PRO A 31 13.42 18.09 17.30
C PRO A 31 12.29 17.22 17.82
N VAL A 32 12.37 15.91 17.63
CA VAL A 32 11.31 14.92 17.97
C VAL A 32 10.81 15.02 19.42
N THR A 33 11.66 15.48 20.33
CA THR A 33 11.33 15.62 21.75
C THR A 33 10.82 17.01 22.14
N GLN A 34 10.71 17.94 21.19
CA GLN A 34 10.25 19.30 21.48
C GLN A 34 8.74 19.35 21.57
N ASP A 35 8.26 19.93 22.66
CA ASP A 35 6.84 20.25 22.88
C ASP A 35 6.77 21.58 23.62
N THR A 36 6.35 22.62 22.89
CA THR A 36 6.26 23.98 23.43
C THR A 36 4.82 24.45 23.61
N ASP A 37 3.86 23.53 23.56
CA ASP A 37 2.43 23.85 23.50
C ASP A 37 2.08 24.80 22.32
N ASN A 38 2.84 24.72 21.21
CA ASN A 38 2.61 25.50 20.00
C ASN A 38 2.98 24.69 18.74
N ASN A 39 1.99 24.15 18.07
CA ASN A 39 2.22 23.26 16.94
C ASN A 39 3.00 23.90 15.79
N LYS A 40 2.82 25.21 15.55
CA LYS A 40 3.58 25.93 14.52
C LYS A 40 5.08 26.01 14.82
N ALA A 41 5.44 26.09 16.10
CA ALA A 41 6.83 26.13 16.55
C ALA A 41 7.46 24.74 16.58
N ASP A 42 6.65 23.70 16.82
CA ASP A 42 7.12 22.36 17.06
C ASP A 42 7.21 21.51 15.81
N PHE A 43 6.42 21.83 14.76
CA PHE A 43 6.37 21.06 13.52
C PHE A 43 6.93 21.80 12.33
N ALA A 44 7.85 21.15 11.60
CA ALA A 44 8.35 21.58 10.29
C ALA A 44 7.73 20.74 9.17
N ILE A 45 7.46 21.38 8.03
CA ILE A 45 7.00 20.70 6.82
C ILE A 45 8.21 20.32 5.96
N GLY A 46 8.28 19.07 5.56
CA GLY A 46 9.37 18.54 4.75
C GLY A 46 8.94 17.29 3.96
N GLU A 47 9.91 16.68 3.31
CA GLU A 47 9.69 15.36 2.70
C GLU A 47 9.31 14.34 3.77
N PRO A 48 8.44 13.37 3.43
CA PRO A 48 8.08 12.31 4.36
C PRO A 48 9.32 11.49 4.77
N THR A 49 9.64 11.51 6.06
CA THR A 49 10.75 10.75 6.63
C THR A 49 10.23 9.83 7.73
N PRO A 50 9.58 8.71 7.37
CA PRO A 50 9.08 7.78 8.37
C PRO A 50 10.25 7.22 9.20
N GLN A 51 10.19 7.44 10.51
CA GLN A 51 11.25 7.01 11.43
C GLN A 51 10.66 6.10 12.52
N LYS A 52 11.42 5.07 12.88
CA LYS A 52 11.13 4.25 14.05
C LYS A 52 11.50 5.04 15.32
N SER A 53 10.62 5.05 16.29
CA SER A 53 10.89 5.61 17.61
C SER A 53 12.14 4.97 18.24
N GLY A 54 13.17 5.77 18.50
CA GLY A 54 14.41 5.32 19.15
C GLY A 54 15.71 5.37 18.35
N ASN A 55 15.69 5.79 17.08
CA ASN A 55 16.93 6.01 16.31
C ASN A 55 17.18 7.51 16.08
N ALA A 56 18.23 8.02 16.68
CA ALA A 56 18.85 9.27 16.26
C ALA A 56 19.42 9.12 14.85
N ALA A 57 19.23 10.14 14.01
CA ALA A 57 19.71 10.17 12.64
C ALA A 57 21.19 9.78 12.54
N SER A 58 21.47 8.73 11.76
CA SER A 58 22.81 8.46 11.24
C SER A 58 22.97 9.25 9.94
N GLU A 59 24.02 10.03 9.84
CA GLU A 59 24.41 10.77 8.63
C GLU A 59 24.52 9.83 7.41
N PRO A 60 24.21 10.31 6.20
CA PRO A 60 24.30 9.53 4.98
C PRO A 60 25.76 9.15 4.70
N THR A 61 26.06 7.87 4.77
CA THR A 61 27.33 7.29 4.34
C THR A 61 27.32 7.20 2.81
N GLU A 62 28.41 7.66 2.21
CA GLU A 62 28.64 7.79 0.78
C GLU A 62 28.31 6.52 -0.02
N THR A 63 27.72 6.71 -1.19
CA THR A 63 27.33 5.73 -2.20
C THR A 63 28.54 4.86 -2.63
N PRO A 64 28.47 3.53 -2.58
CA PRO A 64 29.47 2.69 -3.24
C PRO A 64 29.34 2.77 -4.76
N LYS A 65 30.45 3.02 -5.44
CA LYS A 65 30.62 3.01 -6.88
C LYS A 65 30.25 1.63 -7.46
N PRO A 66 29.46 1.56 -8.55
CA PRO A 66 29.09 0.30 -9.15
C PRO A 66 30.30 -0.41 -9.78
N THR A 67 30.57 -1.63 -9.36
CA THR A 67 31.59 -2.51 -9.94
C THR A 67 30.90 -3.61 -10.74
N GLY A 68 31.11 -3.61 -12.04
CA GLY A 68 31.07 -4.77 -12.92
C GLY A 68 29.69 -5.41 -13.23
N THR A 69 29.26 -5.25 -14.46
CA THR A 69 28.19 -6.00 -15.13
C THR A 69 28.49 -7.50 -15.11
N PRO A 70 27.62 -8.37 -14.59
CA PRO A 70 27.70 -9.81 -14.85
C PRO A 70 27.19 -10.11 -16.27
N GLU A 71 27.93 -10.95 -16.96
CA GLU A 71 27.61 -11.52 -18.26
C GLU A 71 26.36 -12.43 -18.18
N PRO A 72 25.43 -12.39 -19.16
CA PRO A 72 24.21 -13.19 -19.10
C PRO A 72 24.49 -14.67 -19.37
N THR A 73 24.28 -15.50 -18.36
CA THR A 73 24.36 -16.96 -18.50
C THR A 73 22.95 -17.55 -18.61
N GLY A 74 22.64 -18.12 -19.75
CA GLY A 74 21.66 -19.19 -19.93
C GLY A 74 20.18 -18.78 -19.94
N THR A 75 19.58 -18.87 -21.12
CA THR A 75 18.13 -18.87 -21.36
C THR A 75 17.44 -19.94 -20.51
N PRO A 76 16.44 -19.60 -19.67
CA PRO A 76 15.61 -20.61 -19.05
C PRO A 76 14.75 -21.31 -20.08
N GLN A 77 14.76 -22.63 -20.05
CA GLN A 77 13.87 -23.49 -20.82
C GLN A 77 12.43 -23.24 -20.39
N PRO A 78 11.43 -23.19 -21.30
CA PRO A 78 10.04 -23.01 -20.94
C PRO A 78 9.57 -24.19 -20.08
N THR A 79 9.17 -23.90 -18.84
CA THR A 79 8.52 -24.87 -17.98
C THR A 79 7.03 -24.89 -18.30
N ASP A 80 6.49 -26.07 -18.42
CA ASP A 80 5.17 -26.45 -18.88
C ASP A 80 4.03 -25.49 -18.47
N THR A 81 3.28 -25.08 -19.49
CA THR A 81 1.98 -24.42 -19.41
C THR A 81 1.03 -25.21 -18.51
N PRO A 82 0.42 -24.63 -17.48
CA PRO A 82 -0.63 -25.32 -16.73
C PRO A 82 -1.82 -25.62 -17.66
N LYS A 83 -2.24 -26.87 -17.63
CA LYS A 83 -3.40 -27.40 -18.39
C LYS A 83 -4.66 -26.60 -18.06
N PRO A 84 -5.47 -26.19 -19.07
CA PRO A 84 -6.75 -25.51 -18.83
C PRO A 84 -7.72 -26.45 -18.09
N THR A 85 -8.22 -26.03 -16.96
CA THR A 85 -9.30 -26.70 -16.25
C THR A 85 -10.54 -25.80 -16.32
N ASP A 86 -11.55 -26.28 -17.05
CA ASP A 86 -12.98 -25.91 -17.11
C ASP A 86 -13.38 -24.43 -17.28
N PRO A 87 -14.49 -24.09 -17.98
CA PRO A 87 -14.90 -22.71 -18.26
C PRO A 87 -15.59 -22.04 -17.05
N ALA A 88 -14.93 -22.02 -15.91
CA ALA A 88 -15.20 -21.14 -14.80
C ALA A 88 -14.30 -19.92 -14.97
N GLN A 89 -14.89 -18.76 -15.20
CA GLN A 89 -14.33 -17.42 -15.25
C GLN A 89 -12.79 -17.37 -15.15
N ASN A 90 -12.15 -16.82 -16.17
CA ASN A 90 -10.70 -16.68 -16.24
C ASN A 90 -10.22 -15.72 -15.14
N VAL A 91 -10.01 -16.24 -13.92
CA VAL A 91 -9.56 -15.46 -12.76
C VAL A 91 -8.08 -15.14 -12.97
N THR A 92 -7.76 -13.87 -13.01
CA THR A 92 -6.39 -13.36 -13.12
C THR A 92 -5.80 -13.26 -11.70
N PRO A 93 -4.66 -13.88 -11.41
CA PRO A 93 -3.99 -13.70 -10.12
C PRO A 93 -3.67 -12.22 -9.84
N ILE A 94 -3.87 -11.76 -8.60
CA ILE A 94 -3.58 -10.35 -8.23
C ILE A 94 -2.10 -10.01 -8.49
N VAL A 95 -1.18 -10.94 -8.27
CA VAL A 95 0.25 -10.76 -8.56
C VAL A 95 0.56 -10.50 -10.04
N GLU A 96 -0.27 -10.98 -10.96
CA GLU A 96 -0.15 -10.66 -12.38
C GLU A 96 -0.74 -9.28 -12.72
N VAL A 97 -1.77 -8.86 -11.97
CA VAL A 97 -2.30 -7.51 -12.08
C VAL A 97 -1.28 -6.49 -11.60
N GLN A 98 -0.60 -6.74 -10.49
CA GLN A 98 0.44 -5.87 -9.95
C GLN A 98 1.70 -5.85 -10.83
N GLY A 99 2.19 -7.01 -11.25
CA GLY A 99 3.45 -7.11 -11.98
C GLY A 99 4.68 -6.96 -11.07
N GLU A 100 5.84 -6.68 -11.68
CA GLU A 100 7.13 -6.57 -10.97
C GLU A 100 7.63 -5.13 -10.85
N GLY A 101 6.97 -4.18 -11.47
CA GLY A 101 7.35 -2.77 -11.53
C GLY A 101 6.30 -1.85 -10.94
N ASP A 102 6.57 -0.56 -11.06
CA ASP A 102 5.73 0.56 -10.58
C ASP A 102 4.43 0.74 -11.38
N LYS A 103 4.14 -0.13 -12.33
CA LYS A 103 2.92 -0.11 -13.14
C LYS A 103 2.49 -1.51 -13.50
N SER A 104 1.20 -1.71 -13.46
CA SER A 104 0.57 -2.95 -13.91
C SER A 104 0.85 -3.23 -15.39
N PRO A 105 1.27 -4.46 -15.76
CA PRO A 105 1.36 -4.87 -17.17
C PRO A 105 -0.02 -5.01 -17.82
N LEU A 106 -1.10 -4.98 -17.04
CA LEU A 106 -2.49 -5.17 -17.51
C LEU A 106 -3.29 -3.85 -17.53
N VAL A 107 -2.61 -2.69 -17.45
CA VAL A 107 -3.29 -1.37 -17.56
C VAL A 107 -4.21 -1.35 -18.77
N ASP A 108 -5.40 -0.74 -18.58
CA ASP A 108 -6.50 -0.65 -19.55
C ASP A 108 -7.21 -1.97 -19.89
N GLN A 109 -6.77 -3.10 -19.39
CA GLN A 109 -7.46 -4.38 -19.56
C GLN A 109 -8.54 -4.59 -18.52
N THR A 110 -9.57 -5.35 -18.87
CA THR A 110 -10.59 -5.83 -17.93
C THR A 110 -10.19 -7.21 -17.44
N VAL A 111 -10.10 -7.34 -16.12
CA VAL A 111 -9.72 -8.60 -15.45
C VAL A 111 -10.80 -9.02 -14.46
N THR A 112 -10.81 -10.30 -14.12
CA THR A 112 -11.53 -10.81 -12.95
C THR A 112 -10.51 -11.34 -11.96
N VAL A 113 -10.54 -10.82 -10.74
CA VAL A 113 -9.66 -11.24 -9.64
C VAL A 113 -10.48 -11.75 -8.46
N GLU A 114 -9.89 -12.60 -7.65
CA GLU A 114 -10.47 -13.07 -6.40
C GLU A 114 -9.54 -12.76 -5.23
N GLY A 115 -10.13 -12.40 -4.07
CA GLY A 115 -9.35 -12.07 -2.89
C GLY A 115 -10.21 -11.87 -1.65
N ILE A 116 -9.53 -11.67 -0.54
CA ILE A 116 -10.10 -11.44 0.78
C ILE A 116 -10.04 -9.94 1.06
N VAL A 117 -11.14 -9.34 1.49
CA VAL A 117 -11.23 -7.91 1.82
C VAL A 117 -10.41 -7.60 3.07
N THR A 118 -9.40 -6.74 2.93
CA THR A 118 -8.46 -6.37 4.01
C THR A 118 -8.70 -4.98 4.57
N ALA A 119 -9.35 -4.08 3.83
CA ALA A 119 -9.76 -2.75 4.33
C ALA A 119 -10.92 -2.21 3.49
N VAL A 120 -11.80 -1.39 4.09
CA VAL A 120 -12.99 -0.85 3.42
C VAL A 120 -13.11 0.65 3.67
N TYR A 121 -13.24 1.45 2.60
CA TYR A 121 -13.36 2.91 2.63
C TYR A 121 -14.59 3.35 1.81
N PRO A 122 -15.82 3.20 2.33
CA PRO A 122 -17.05 3.52 1.60
C PRO A 122 -17.29 5.03 1.46
N THR A 123 -16.62 5.84 2.28
CA THR A 123 -16.72 7.30 2.33
C THR A 123 -15.33 7.93 2.51
N GLY A 124 -15.26 9.27 2.54
CA GLY A 124 -13.99 9.98 2.83
C GLY A 124 -13.05 10.14 1.64
N GLY A 125 -13.53 9.93 0.39
CA GLY A 125 -12.76 10.24 -0.82
C GLY A 125 -12.10 9.03 -1.49
N LYS A 126 -11.68 8.00 -0.76
CA LYS A 126 -11.11 6.77 -1.37
C LYS A 126 -12.14 5.98 -2.18
N ASN A 127 -13.37 5.85 -1.65
CA ASN A 127 -14.51 5.22 -2.35
C ASN A 127 -14.20 3.81 -2.88
N GLY A 128 -13.57 2.98 -2.08
CA GLY A 128 -13.12 1.65 -2.49
C GLY A 128 -12.78 0.75 -1.31
N PHE A 129 -12.13 -0.35 -1.62
CA PHE A 129 -11.67 -1.32 -0.64
C PHE A 129 -10.42 -2.04 -1.16
N PHE A 130 -9.64 -2.61 -0.25
CA PHE A 130 -8.51 -3.46 -0.60
C PHE A 130 -8.90 -4.92 -0.54
N ILE A 131 -8.35 -5.71 -1.44
CA ILE A 131 -8.37 -7.17 -1.39
C ILE A 131 -6.95 -7.71 -1.49
N GLN A 132 -6.73 -8.87 -0.88
CA GLN A 132 -5.47 -9.59 -0.93
C GLN A 132 -5.74 -11.05 -1.29
N ALA A 133 -4.88 -11.65 -2.11
CA ALA A 133 -4.92 -13.07 -2.42
C ALA A 133 -4.69 -13.91 -1.14
N PRO A 134 -5.30 -15.10 -1.03
CA PRO A 134 -5.06 -16.00 0.08
C PRO A 134 -3.63 -16.58 0.03
N GLY A 135 -3.12 -17.01 1.19
CA GLY A 135 -1.82 -17.68 1.30
C GLY A 135 -0.67 -16.74 1.61
N GLU A 136 0.55 -17.24 1.42
CA GLU A 136 1.77 -16.48 1.66
C GLU A 136 2.02 -15.46 0.54
N ALA A 137 2.63 -14.33 0.90
CA ALA A 137 2.98 -13.28 -0.05
C ALA A 137 4.08 -13.74 -1.02
N ASP A 138 3.95 -13.34 -2.28
CA ASP A 138 5.06 -13.41 -3.24
C ASP A 138 6.19 -12.45 -2.75
N ALA A 139 7.43 -12.91 -2.81
CA ALA A 139 8.57 -12.11 -2.36
C ALA A 139 8.91 -10.95 -3.32
N THR A 140 8.40 -10.97 -4.55
CA THR A 140 8.78 -10.05 -5.63
C THR A 140 7.64 -9.15 -6.09
N ARG A 141 6.39 -9.55 -5.87
CA ARG A 141 5.20 -8.86 -6.37
C ARG A 141 4.13 -8.75 -5.29
N SER A 142 3.36 -7.68 -5.33
CA SER A 142 2.23 -7.55 -4.41
C SER A 142 1.11 -8.56 -4.74
N SER A 143 0.54 -9.15 -3.69
CA SER A 143 -0.69 -9.94 -3.74
C SER A 143 -1.92 -9.16 -3.27
N GLY A 144 -1.80 -7.85 -3.02
CA GLY A 144 -2.88 -6.93 -2.69
C GLY A 144 -3.24 -6.03 -3.86
N VAL A 145 -4.46 -5.52 -3.91
CA VAL A 145 -4.86 -4.51 -4.90
C VAL A 145 -6.03 -3.67 -4.38
N PHE A 146 -6.05 -2.40 -4.76
CA PHE A 146 -7.17 -1.51 -4.47
C PHE A 146 -8.29 -1.67 -5.49
N ILE A 147 -9.52 -1.77 -4.99
CA ILE A 147 -10.74 -1.86 -5.80
C ILE A 147 -11.51 -0.56 -5.65
N TYR A 148 -11.54 0.24 -6.73
CA TYR A 148 -12.29 1.49 -6.77
C TYR A 148 -13.74 1.25 -7.13
N GLY A 149 -14.67 1.80 -6.33
CA GLY A 149 -16.10 1.71 -6.57
C GLY A 149 -16.93 1.88 -5.29
N SER A 150 -17.45 3.08 -5.05
CA SER A 150 -18.16 3.44 -3.80
C SER A 150 -19.37 2.55 -3.50
N LYS A 151 -20.15 2.18 -4.52
CA LYS A 151 -21.31 1.30 -4.37
C LYS A 151 -20.90 -0.09 -3.88
N HIS A 152 -19.77 -0.59 -4.40
CA HIS A 152 -19.24 -1.90 -4.07
C HIS A 152 -18.59 -1.89 -2.69
N ALA A 153 -17.87 -0.80 -2.34
CA ALA A 153 -17.30 -0.65 -1.01
C ALA A 153 -18.35 -0.69 0.12
N ALA A 154 -19.56 -0.17 -0.14
CA ALA A 154 -20.65 -0.23 0.82
C ALA A 154 -21.28 -1.63 0.99
N SER A 155 -21.04 -2.55 0.05
CA SER A 155 -21.63 -3.89 0.03
C SER A 155 -20.73 -5.00 0.59
N VAL A 156 -19.45 -4.70 0.84
CA VAL A 156 -18.46 -5.65 1.34
C VAL A 156 -18.09 -5.35 2.80
N LYS A 157 -17.51 -6.33 3.46
CA LYS A 157 -17.00 -6.23 4.84
C LYS A 157 -15.61 -6.81 4.91
N LEU A 158 -14.85 -6.39 5.91
CA LEU A 158 -13.57 -6.98 6.27
C LEU A 158 -13.68 -8.50 6.39
N GLY A 159 -12.78 -9.25 5.76
CA GLY A 159 -12.76 -10.72 5.75
C GLY A 159 -13.68 -11.38 4.70
N ASP A 160 -14.52 -10.61 3.99
CA ASP A 160 -15.32 -11.19 2.90
C ASP A 160 -14.40 -11.74 1.79
N SER A 161 -14.69 -12.91 1.27
CA SER A 161 -14.08 -13.45 0.05
C SER A 161 -14.91 -12.99 -1.16
N VAL A 162 -14.26 -12.31 -2.09
CA VAL A 162 -14.95 -11.67 -3.22
C VAL A 162 -14.31 -11.99 -4.56
N SER A 163 -15.14 -12.01 -5.60
CA SER A 163 -14.74 -11.98 -7.00
C SER A 163 -15.07 -10.60 -7.56
N VAL A 164 -14.10 -9.95 -8.17
CA VAL A 164 -14.18 -8.58 -8.70
C VAL A 164 -13.83 -8.59 -10.18
N THR A 165 -14.74 -8.09 -11.02
CA THR A 165 -14.46 -7.81 -12.43
C THR A 165 -14.39 -6.31 -12.65
N GLY A 166 -13.31 -5.83 -13.27
CA GLY A 166 -13.12 -4.41 -13.50
C GLY A 166 -11.93 -4.09 -14.38
N LYS A 167 -11.78 -2.81 -14.72
CA LYS A 167 -10.70 -2.29 -15.54
C LYS A 167 -9.50 -1.92 -14.67
N VAL A 168 -8.32 -2.40 -15.04
CA VAL A 168 -7.06 -2.04 -14.40
C VAL A 168 -6.64 -0.63 -14.82
N SER A 169 -6.20 0.17 -13.88
CA SER A 169 -5.69 1.52 -14.11
C SER A 169 -4.66 1.91 -13.05
N GLU A 170 -3.82 2.90 -13.37
CA GLU A 170 -2.93 3.54 -12.42
C GLU A 170 -3.54 4.84 -11.91
N TYR A 171 -3.45 5.08 -10.61
CA TYR A 171 -3.93 6.30 -9.98
C TYR A 171 -2.92 6.81 -8.95
N PHE A 172 -2.25 7.92 -9.26
CA PHE A 172 -1.16 8.51 -8.45
C PHE A 172 -0.07 7.50 -8.06
N GLY A 173 0.34 6.66 -9.00
CA GLY A 173 1.37 5.65 -8.78
C GLY A 173 0.89 4.39 -8.07
N SER A 174 -0.42 4.19 -7.97
CA SER A 174 -1.00 3.01 -7.33
C SER A 174 -1.84 2.23 -8.33
N THR A 175 -1.61 0.94 -8.45
CA THR A 175 -2.42 0.03 -9.26
C THR A 175 -3.78 -0.18 -8.64
N GLN A 176 -4.83 0.05 -9.42
CA GLN A 176 -6.21 -0.17 -8.99
C GLN A 176 -7.07 -0.86 -10.04
N ILE A 177 -8.15 -1.48 -9.58
CA ILE A 177 -9.21 -2.02 -10.46
C ILE A 177 -10.47 -1.19 -10.26
N SER A 178 -10.91 -0.49 -11.32
CA SER A 178 -12.22 0.18 -11.34
C SER A 178 -13.30 -0.88 -11.51
N ALA A 179 -14.01 -1.20 -10.43
CA ALA A 179 -14.95 -2.32 -10.39
C ALA A 179 -16.20 -2.07 -11.24
N ASN A 180 -16.46 -2.98 -12.15
CA ASN A 180 -17.73 -3.10 -12.88
C ASN A 180 -18.74 -3.93 -12.08
N SER A 181 -18.26 -5.04 -11.48
CA SER A 181 -19.05 -5.92 -10.63
C SER A 181 -18.22 -6.49 -9.48
N VAL A 182 -18.87 -6.72 -8.36
CA VAL A 182 -18.32 -7.39 -7.19
C VAL A 182 -19.35 -8.39 -6.70
N SER A 183 -18.94 -9.63 -6.49
CA SER A 183 -19.76 -10.68 -5.90
C SER A 183 -19.02 -11.34 -4.74
N LYS A 184 -19.76 -11.73 -3.70
CA LYS A 184 -19.20 -12.56 -2.64
C LYS A 184 -19.12 -13.99 -3.14
N LEU A 185 -18.00 -14.64 -2.82
CA LEU A 185 -17.83 -16.07 -3.10
C LEU A 185 -18.65 -16.89 -2.11
N GLU A 186 -19.25 -17.96 -2.58
CA GLU A 186 -19.97 -18.90 -1.71
C GLU A 186 -18.99 -19.66 -0.80
N GLN A 187 -17.80 -19.97 -1.32
CA GLN A 187 -16.72 -20.60 -0.57
C GLN A 187 -15.72 -19.55 -0.11
N SER A 188 -15.42 -19.56 1.19
CA SER A 188 -14.38 -18.67 1.75
C SER A 188 -12.99 -19.05 1.23
N LEU A 189 -12.21 -18.05 0.89
CA LEU A 189 -10.78 -18.18 0.56
C LEU A 189 -9.90 -18.32 1.83
N GLY A 190 -10.49 -18.22 3.02
CA GLY A 190 -9.77 -18.21 4.29
C GLY A 190 -9.57 -16.80 4.84
N GLU A 191 -8.46 -16.58 5.53
CA GLU A 191 -8.08 -15.28 6.09
C GLU A 191 -6.90 -14.71 5.32
N ALA A 192 -6.85 -13.38 5.20
CA ALA A 192 -5.70 -12.70 4.64
C ALA A 192 -4.52 -12.78 5.64
N THR A 193 -3.38 -13.26 5.16
CA THR A 193 -2.17 -13.36 5.98
C THR A 193 -1.39 -12.05 5.89
N PRO A 194 -1.16 -11.33 7.02
CA PRO A 194 -0.31 -10.15 7.01
C PRO A 194 1.13 -10.50 6.66
N VAL A 195 1.78 -9.63 5.88
CA VAL A 195 3.21 -9.73 5.66
C VAL A 195 3.94 -9.14 6.85
N LYS A 196 4.80 -9.95 7.48
CA LYS A 196 5.60 -9.49 8.61
C LYS A 196 6.85 -8.78 8.12
N LEU A 197 7.03 -7.55 8.59
CA LEU A 197 8.20 -6.75 8.26
C LEU A 197 8.88 -6.28 9.54
N ASP A 198 10.20 -6.51 9.62
CA ASP A 198 11.02 -6.06 10.75
C ASP A 198 11.32 -4.56 10.68
N ALA A 199 11.25 -3.97 9.48
CA ALA A 199 11.43 -2.55 9.27
C ALA A 199 10.59 -2.09 8.07
N TRP A 200 10.23 -0.79 8.05
CA TRP A 200 9.57 -0.19 6.89
C TRP A 200 10.52 -0.19 5.69
N PRO A 201 10.05 -0.59 4.48
CA PRO A 201 10.87 -0.61 3.28
C PRO A 201 11.44 0.78 2.96
N ALA A 202 12.75 0.84 2.68
CA ALA A 202 13.46 2.10 2.56
C ALA A 202 13.24 2.80 1.21
N THR A 203 13.10 2.01 0.14
CA THR A 203 12.96 2.53 -1.23
C THR A 203 11.56 2.36 -1.77
N ASP A 204 11.17 3.15 -2.79
CA ASP A 204 9.88 3.01 -3.47
C ASP A 204 9.74 1.63 -4.11
N ALA A 205 10.77 1.12 -4.75
CA ALA A 205 10.77 -0.21 -5.36
C ALA A 205 10.58 -1.36 -4.35
N GLU A 206 11.03 -1.18 -3.11
CA GLU A 206 10.73 -2.14 -2.03
C GLU A 206 9.29 -1.99 -1.55
N ARG A 207 8.77 -0.77 -1.47
CA ARG A 207 7.38 -0.51 -1.05
C ARG A 207 6.38 -1.04 -2.05
N GLU A 208 6.70 -0.96 -3.33
CA GLU A 208 5.87 -1.45 -4.44
C GLU A 208 5.48 -2.92 -4.27
N ARG A 209 6.40 -3.75 -3.78
CA ARG A 209 6.16 -5.18 -3.52
C ARG A 209 5.06 -5.46 -2.50
N TYR A 210 4.70 -4.45 -1.72
CA TYR A 210 3.69 -4.55 -0.65
C TYR A 210 2.48 -3.66 -0.90
N GLU A 211 2.37 -3.08 -2.09
CA GLU A 211 1.26 -2.20 -2.44
C GLU A 211 -0.09 -2.87 -2.19
N GLY A 212 -0.96 -2.23 -1.42
CA GLY A 212 -2.29 -2.75 -1.13
C GLY A 212 -2.36 -3.99 -0.24
N MET A 213 -1.25 -4.49 0.27
CA MET A 213 -1.19 -5.65 1.16
C MET A 213 -1.41 -5.27 2.62
N LEU A 214 -1.90 -6.23 3.38
CA LEU A 214 -1.96 -6.14 4.84
C LEU A 214 -0.55 -6.41 5.41
N LEU A 215 -0.04 -5.47 6.21
CA LEU A 215 1.28 -5.56 6.81
C LEU A 215 1.20 -5.69 8.33
N GLU A 216 2.08 -6.49 8.90
CA GLU A 216 2.37 -6.57 10.32
C GLU A 216 3.80 -6.07 10.56
N LEU A 217 3.92 -4.84 11.07
CA LEU A 217 5.20 -4.20 11.34
C LEU A 217 5.65 -4.52 12.75
N SER A 218 6.91 -4.96 12.92
CA SER A 218 7.50 -5.10 14.25
C SER A 218 8.07 -3.76 14.71
N GLY A 219 7.72 -3.35 15.94
CA GLY A 219 8.18 -2.12 16.58
C GLY A 219 7.10 -1.03 16.69
N ASP A 220 7.50 0.11 17.24
CA ASP A 220 6.62 1.24 17.49
C ASP A 220 6.63 2.19 16.28
N TYR A 221 5.47 2.38 15.66
CA TYR A 221 5.27 3.30 14.54
C TYR A 221 4.21 4.34 14.93
N THR A 222 4.42 5.56 14.51
CA THR A 222 3.48 6.65 14.71
C THR A 222 2.91 7.07 13.37
N VAL A 223 1.58 7.14 13.27
CA VAL A 223 0.92 7.74 12.11
C VAL A 223 1.11 9.25 12.19
N THR A 224 1.80 9.82 11.21
CA THR A 224 2.12 11.25 11.15
C THR A 224 1.21 12.03 10.21
N ASP A 225 0.48 11.32 9.33
CA ASP A 225 -0.50 11.91 8.41
C ASP A 225 -1.62 10.88 8.13
N ASN A 226 -2.86 11.39 7.95
CA ASN A 226 -4.05 10.58 7.72
C ASN A 226 -4.99 11.22 6.69
#